data_19d1c481e7d1efa7b2b349a9c6106aa6
#
_entry.id   19d1c481e7d1efa7b2b349a9c6106aa6
#
_cell.length_a   1.000
_cell.length_b   1.000
_cell.length_c   1.000
_cell.angle_alpha   90.00
_cell.angle_beta   90.00
_cell.angle_gamma   90.00
#
_symmetry.space_group_name_H-M   'P 1'
#
loop_
_entity.id
_entity.type
_entity.pdbx_description
1 polymer ?
#
loop_
_entity_poly.entity_id
_entity_poly.type
_entity_poly.pdbx_seq_one_letter_code
_entity_poly.pdbx_strand_id
1 'polypeptide(L)'
;MNELFEFDKSNGIVIGTDEAGRGPAAGGVFAACVYFPEIRENLIKDLLKLNDSKKLSAKARKSLYDVILNNSINAIIDIEVEEIEKINILNASLKGMKLACEEVIKKAQLENFITLVDGNKLIRNYTYPQKFIIKGDGKSASIAAASILAKVSRDRYMTKLSEEYPQYGWNKNAGYLTAEHLKAIDTYGLSKYHRPSFLRKHFEKQKQLTLF
;
A
#
# COMPACT_ATOMS: atom_id res chain seq x y z
N MET A 1 -15.60 17.98 -14.19
CA MET A 1 -14.58 17.88 -13.11
C MET A 1 -14.44 16.41 -12.75
N ASN A 2 -13.30 15.93 -12.25
CA ASN A 2 -13.14 14.49 -11.91
C ASN A 2 -13.87 14.22 -10.60
N GLU A 3 -14.79 13.24 -10.57
CA GLU A 3 -15.61 12.87 -9.41
C GLU A 3 -14.81 12.60 -8.14
N LEU A 4 -13.58 12.07 -8.26
CA LEU A 4 -12.70 11.82 -7.13
C LEU A 4 -12.26 13.12 -6.42
N PHE A 5 -11.92 14.14 -7.20
CA PHE A 5 -11.56 15.45 -6.64
C PHE A 5 -12.76 16.21 -6.08
N GLU A 6 -13.94 16.04 -6.69
CA GLU A 6 -15.18 16.61 -6.14
C GLU A 6 -15.53 15.98 -4.78
N PHE A 7 -15.34 14.65 -4.66
CA PHE A 7 -15.53 13.98 -3.39
C PHE A 7 -14.58 14.53 -2.31
N ASP A 8 -13.29 14.68 -2.63
CA ASP A 8 -12.31 15.25 -1.68
C ASP A 8 -12.73 16.67 -1.29
N LYS A 9 -13.04 17.52 -2.26
CA LYS A 9 -13.49 18.92 -2.04
C LYS A 9 -14.74 19.01 -1.16
N SER A 10 -15.68 18.07 -1.31
CA SER A 10 -16.90 18.04 -0.49
C SER A 10 -16.63 17.70 0.98
N ASN A 11 -15.49 17.08 1.30
CA ASN A 11 -15.05 16.78 2.67
C ASN A 11 -14.12 17.87 3.26
N GLY A 12 -13.84 18.96 2.54
CA GLY A 12 -12.96 20.04 2.99
C GLY A 12 -11.48 19.80 2.68
N ILE A 13 -10.59 20.16 3.61
CA ILE A 13 -9.16 19.81 3.49
C ILE A 13 -9.00 18.34 3.88
N VAL A 14 -8.55 17.52 2.95
CA VAL A 14 -8.41 16.08 3.14
C VAL A 14 -6.98 15.61 2.95
N ILE A 15 -6.57 14.63 3.73
CA ILE A 15 -5.44 13.75 3.42
C ILE A 15 -5.99 12.34 3.19
N GLY A 16 -5.50 11.62 2.17
CA GLY A 16 -5.94 10.26 1.86
C GLY A 16 -4.83 9.26 2.13
N THR A 17 -5.16 8.10 2.71
CA THR A 17 -4.19 7.04 2.99
C THR A 17 -4.69 5.68 2.54
N ASP A 18 -3.75 4.86 2.03
CA ASP A 18 -3.97 3.49 1.57
C ASP A 18 -2.70 2.66 1.78
N GLU A 19 -2.80 1.32 1.67
CA GLU A 19 -1.70 0.39 1.77
C GLU A 19 -1.58 -0.58 0.59
N ALA A 20 -0.40 -1.14 0.42
CA ALA A 20 -0.12 -2.23 -0.50
C ALA A 20 0.69 -3.34 0.16
N GLY A 21 0.34 -4.60 -0.11
CA GLY A 21 1.12 -5.74 0.37
C GLY A 21 0.54 -6.47 1.57
N ARG A 22 -0.77 -6.39 1.84
CA ARG A 22 -1.42 -7.17 2.91
C ARG A 22 -1.50 -8.66 2.62
N GLY A 23 -1.77 -9.04 1.38
CA GLY A 23 -1.99 -10.44 1.00
C GLY A 23 -0.75 -11.31 0.74
N PRO A 24 0.39 -10.78 0.26
CA PRO A 24 1.58 -11.57 -0.01
C PRO A 24 2.20 -12.20 1.24
N ALA A 25 2.85 -13.36 1.07
CA ALA A 25 3.59 -14.06 2.12
C ALA A 25 5.08 -13.65 2.18
N ALA A 26 5.50 -12.68 1.39
CA ALA A 26 6.85 -12.12 1.44
C ALA A 26 6.86 -10.59 1.24
N GLY A 27 7.86 -9.93 1.80
CA GLY A 27 8.09 -8.49 1.76
C GLY A 27 7.27 -7.71 2.78
N GLY A 28 7.62 -6.44 2.97
CA GLY A 28 6.94 -5.50 3.85
C GLY A 28 5.53 -5.11 3.36
N VAL A 29 4.78 -4.41 4.22
CA VAL A 29 3.55 -3.70 3.84
C VAL A 29 3.88 -2.21 3.72
N PHE A 30 3.52 -1.62 2.59
CA PHE A 30 3.76 -0.22 2.27
C PHE A 30 2.48 0.58 2.46
N ALA A 31 2.52 1.61 3.28
CA ALA A 31 1.43 2.55 3.42
C ALA A 31 1.86 3.92 2.87
N ALA A 32 0.93 4.65 2.28
CA ALA A 32 1.18 6.00 1.82
C ALA A 32 0.07 6.94 2.27
N CYS A 33 0.41 8.21 2.38
CA CYS A 33 -0.54 9.30 2.60
C CYS A 33 -0.25 10.41 1.60
N VAL A 34 -1.32 11.02 1.09
CA VAL A 34 -1.26 12.09 0.08
C VAL A 34 -2.15 13.25 0.48
N TYR A 35 -1.60 14.45 0.36
CA TYR A 35 -2.29 15.74 0.43
C TYR A 35 -2.02 16.56 -0.83
N PHE A 36 -3.07 17.04 -1.50
CA PHE A 36 -2.95 17.96 -2.61
C PHE A 36 -3.18 19.39 -2.12
N PRO A 37 -2.12 20.21 -1.90
CA PRO A 37 -2.26 21.58 -1.42
C PRO A 37 -2.94 22.49 -2.44
N GLU A 38 -2.77 22.17 -3.72
CA GLU A 38 -3.35 22.91 -4.84
C GLU A 38 -3.86 21.93 -5.91
N ILE A 39 -5.11 22.09 -6.29
CA ILE A 39 -5.76 21.26 -7.32
C ILE A 39 -5.97 22.13 -8.57
N ARG A 40 -4.99 22.11 -9.47
CA ARG A 40 -5.04 22.83 -10.75
C ARG A 40 -5.68 21.98 -11.85
N GLU A 41 -6.28 22.60 -12.85
CA GLU A 41 -6.89 21.89 -13.99
C GLU A 41 -5.92 20.93 -14.69
N ASN A 42 -4.64 21.31 -14.84
CA ASN A 42 -3.62 20.46 -15.44
C ASN A 42 -3.37 19.21 -14.60
N LEU A 43 -3.29 19.34 -13.28
CA LEU A 43 -3.16 18.19 -12.39
C LEU A 43 -4.36 17.24 -12.51
N ILE A 44 -5.58 17.78 -12.56
CA ILE A 44 -6.78 16.97 -12.77
C ILE A 44 -6.69 16.19 -14.09
N LYS A 45 -6.24 16.83 -15.18
CA LYS A 45 -6.05 16.17 -16.48
C LYS A 45 -5.00 15.05 -16.43
N ASP A 46 -3.86 15.31 -15.77
CA ASP A 46 -2.79 14.32 -15.62
C ASP A 46 -3.23 13.13 -14.77
N LEU A 47 -4.09 13.37 -13.80
CA LEU A 47 -4.63 12.36 -12.88
C LEU A 47 -6.00 11.80 -13.29
N LEU A 48 -6.52 12.09 -14.50
CA LEU A 48 -7.80 11.54 -15.00
C LEU A 48 -7.89 10.02 -14.93
N LYS A 49 -6.75 9.33 -15.05
CA LYS A 49 -6.66 7.85 -15.01
C LYS A 49 -6.65 7.28 -13.59
N LEU A 50 -6.69 8.09 -12.54
CA LEU A 50 -6.74 7.60 -11.15
C LEU A 50 -7.91 6.64 -10.89
N ASN A 51 -9.08 6.90 -11.49
CA ASN A 51 -10.30 6.10 -11.34
C ASN A 51 -10.12 4.61 -11.71
N ASP A 52 -9.14 4.29 -12.54
CA ASP A 52 -8.86 2.96 -13.04
C ASP A 52 -7.52 2.40 -12.52
N SER A 53 -7.04 2.86 -11.36
CA SER A 53 -5.71 2.53 -10.83
C SER A 53 -5.43 1.02 -10.80
N LYS A 54 -6.42 0.20 -10.47
CA LYS A 54 -6.33 -1.27 -10.45
C LYS A 54 -6.26 -1.90 -11.84
N LYS A 55 -6.76 -1.22 -12.89
CA LYS A 55 -6.74 -1.66 -14.29
C LYS A 55 -5.56 -1.10 -15.06
N LEU A 56 -4.80 -0.16 -14.48
CA LEU A 56 -3.66 0.46 -15.14
C LEU A 56 -2.52 -0.54 -15.35
N SER A 57 -1.85 -0.42 -16.51
CA SER A 57 -0.57 -1.09 -16.75
C SER A 57 0.51 -0.58 -15.77
N ALA A 58 1.54 -1.39 -15.54
CA ALA A 58 2.68 -0.98 -14.70
C ALA A 58 3.33 0.32 -15.19
N LYS A 59 3.43 0.51 -16.53
CA LYS A 59 3.95 1.74 -17.15
C LYS A 59 3.09 2.96 -16.83
N ALA A 60 1.76 2.83 -16.92
CA ALA A 60 0.83 3.91 -16.61
C ALA A 60 0.85 4.29 -15.13
N ARG A 61 0.90 3.29 -14.22
CA ARG A 61 1.06 3.54 -12.78
C ARG A 61 2.37 4.26 -12.46
N LYS A 62 3.48 3.89 -13.12
CA LYS A 62 4.76 4.57 -12.94
C LYS A 62 4.70 6.04 -13.35
N SER A 63 4.04 6.36 -14.48
CA SER A 63 3.85 7.76 -14.91
C SER A 63 3.03 8.56 -13.90
N LEU A 64 1.92 7.99 -13.39
CA LEU A 64 1.11 8.64 -12.36
C LEU A 64 1.85 8.81 -11.04
N TYR A 65 2.69 7.86 -10.66
CA TYR A 65 3.52 7.93 -9.47
C TYR A 65 4.38 9.19 -9.46
N ASP A 66 5.07 9.48 -10.56
CA ASP A 66 5.95 10.65 -10.67
C ASP A 66 5.12 11.96 -10.65
N VAL A 67 3.95 11.99 -11.30
CA VAL A 67 3.02 13.12 -11.24
C VAL A 67 2.54 13.38 -9.81
N ILE A 68 2.15 12.33 -9.07
CA ILE A 68 1.68 12.44 -7.69
C ILE A 68 2.79 12.97 -6.79
N LEU A 69 4.01 12.41 -6.88
CA LEU A 69 5.15 12.84 -6.06
C LEU A 69 5.45 14.34 -6.23
N ASN A 70 5.38 14.84 -7.47
CA ASN A 70 5.75 16.22 -7.78
C ASN A 70 4.66 17.25 -7.48
N ASN A 71 3.39 16.81 -7.29
CA ASN A 71 2.24 17.70 -7.12
C ASN A 71 1.51 17.50 -5.79
N SER A 72 2.09 16.77 -4.86
CA SER A 72 1.48 16.53 -3.55
C SER A 72 2.51 16.63 -2.42
N ILE A 73 2.03 16.88 -1.21
CA ILE A 73 2.76 16.60 0.01
C ILE A 73 2.41 15.16 0.38
N ASN A 74 3.42 14.30 0.44
CA ASN A 74 3.21 12.87 0.60
C ASN A 74 4.25 12.24 1.53
N ALA A 75 3.91 11.03 2.01
CA ALA A 75 4.79 10.15 2.74
C ALA A 75 4.50 8.69 2.38
N ILE A 76 5.56 7.89 2.35
CA ILE A 76 5.50 6.45 2.08
C ILE A 76 6.29 5.76 3.18
N ILE A 77 5.63 4.83 3.88
CA ILE A 77 6.20 4.10 5.02
C ILE A 77 6.20 2.60 4.69
N ASP A 78 7.35 1.99 4.86
CA ASP A 78 7.51 0.53 4.82
C ASP A 78 7.47 -0.02 6.25
N ILE A 79 6.61 -1.00 6.50
CA ILE A 79 6.59 -1.79 7.73
C ILE A 79 7.14 -3.17 7.40
N GLU A 80 8.29 -3.49 7.96
CA GLU A 80 9.05 -4.71 7.69
C GLU A 80 8.37 -5.97 8.22
N VAL A 81 8.84 -7.11 7.74
CA VAL A 81 8.30 -8.43 8.06
C VAL A 81 8.35 -8.71 9.57
N GLU A 82 9.42 -8.35 10.25
CA GLU A 82 9.56 -8.56 11.69
C GLU A 82 8.40 -7.92 12.47
N GLU A 83 8.07 -6.67 12.15
CA GLU A 83 6.97 -5.96 12.79
C GLU A 83 5.61 -6.57 12.39
N ILE A 84 5.44 -7.01 11.14
CA ILE A 84 4.22 -7.71 10.69
C ILE A 84 3.99 -8.98 11.50
N GLU A 85 5.01 -9.80 11.73
CA GLU A 85 4.92 -11.02 12.51
C GLU A 85 4.62 -10.76 13.99
N LYS A 86 5.12 -9.64 14.53
CA LYS A 86 4.92 -9.23 15.92
C LYS A 86 3.50 -8.73 16.21
N ILE A 87 2.94 -7.87 15.34
CA ILE A 87 1.66 -7.19 15.61
C ILE A 87 0.51 -7.60 14.68
N ASN A 88 0.73 -8.51 13.77
CA ASN A 88 -0.08 -8.97 12.63
C ASN A 88 -0.25 -7.92 11.52
N ILE A 89 -0.66 -8.41 10.33
CA ILE A 89 -0.73 -7.58 9.11
C ILE A 89 -1.74 -6.44 9.18
N LEU A 90 -2.88 -6.61 9.86
CA LEU A 90 -3.86 -5.53 10.00
C LEU A 90 -3.30 -4.38 10.83
N ASN A 91 -2.70 -4.70 11.97
CA ASN A 91 -2.11 -3.68 12.84
C ASN A 91 -0.88 -3.03 12.19
N ALA A 92 -0.07 -3.79 11.44
CA ALA A 92 1.06 -3.28 10.67
C ALA A 92 0.61 -2.30 9.58
N SER A 93 -0.45 -2.62 8.82
CA SER A 93 -1.04 -1.70 7.83
C SER A 93 -1.50 -0.40 8.47
N LEU A 94 -2.29 -0.49 9.55
CA LEU A 94 -2.81 0.69 10.26
C LEU A 94 -1.68 1.52 10.90
N LYS A 95 -0.62 0.88 11.39
CA LYS A 95 0.59 1.56 11.89
C LYS A 95 1.30 2.32 10.78
N GLY A 96 1.48 1.70 9.61
CA GLY A 96 2.08 2.34 8.45
C GLY A 96 1.27 3.55 7.97
N MET A 97 -0.06 3.41 7.88
CA MET A 97 -0.96 4.52 7.54
C MET A 97 -0.86 5.66 8.56
N LYS A 98 -0.85 5.34 9.86
CA LYS A 98 -0.67 6.33 10.93
C LYS A 98 0.59 7.15 10.72
N LEU A 99 1.73 6.49 10.58
CA LEU A 99 3.03 7.15 10.43
C LEU A 99 3.08 8.00 9.15
N ALA A 100 2.52 7.50 8.03
CA ALA A 100 2.45 8.26 6.79
C ALA A 100 1.58 9.52 6.93
N CYS A 101 0.42 9.42 7.60
CA CYS A 101 -0.44 10.57 7.88
C CYS A 101 0.24 11.59 8.78
N GLU A 102 0.85 11.17 9.89
CA GLU A 102 1.55 12.05 10.82
C GLU A 102 2.70 12.81 10.13
N GLU A 103 3.42 12.14 9.23
CA GLU A 103 4.48 12.79 8.44
C GLU A 103 3.93 13.84 7.46
N VAL A 104 2.83 13.55 6.76
CA VAL A 104 2.17 14.51 5.85
C VAL A 104 1.62 15.70 6.63
N ILE A 105 0.95 15.48 7.76
CA ILE A 105 0.42 16.54 8.63
C ILE A 105 1.55 17.49 9.07
N LYS A 106 2.68 16.92 9.51
CA LYS A 106 3.85 17.69 9.93
C LYS A 106 4.46 18.49 8.77
N LYS A 107 4.64 17.88 7.59
CA LYS A 107 5.20 18.54 6.40
C LYS A 107 4.32 19.67 5.89
N ALA A 108 3.01 19.47 5.89
CA ALA A 108 2.03 20.42 5.37
C ALA A 108 1.52 21.42 6.43
N GLN A 109 1.91 21.25 7.71
CA GLN A 109 1.47 22.07 8.85
C GLN A 109 -0.07 22.20 8.90
N LEU A 110 -0.77 21.05 8.74
CA LEU A 110 -2.22 21.03 8.67
C LEU A 110 -2.86 21.17 10.07
N GLU A 111 -3.84 22.06 10.18
CA GLU A 111 -4.59 22.29 11.43
C GLU A 111 -6.04 21.78 11.32
N ASN A 112 -6.76 22.18 10.26
CA ASN A 112 -8.19 21.86 10.06
C ASN A 112 -8.35 20.96 8.84
N PHE A 113 -8.30 19.63 9.04
CA PHE A 113 -8.37 18.63 7.98
C PHE A 113 -9.08 17.36 8.45
N ILE A 114 -9.42 16.49 7.52
CA ILE A 114 -9.89 15.13 7.81
C ILE A 114 -9.02 14.10 7.08
N THR A 115 -8.71 13.01 7.77
CA THR A 115 -8.01 11.85 7.20
C THR A 115 -9.02 10.88 6.60
N LEU A 116 -8.92 10.63 5.31
CA LEU A 116 -9.69 9.62 4.60
C LEU A 116 -8.86 8.33 4.53
N VAL A 117 -9.36 7.26 5.14
CA VAL A 117 -8.65 5.98 5.25
C VAL A 117 -9.31 4.97 4.32
N ASP A 118 -8.56 4.34 3.40
CA ASP A 118 -9.12 3.25 2.58
C ASP A 118 -9.53 2.06 3.44
N GLY A 119 -10.63 1.41 3.05
CA GLY A 119 -11.12 0.20 3.70
C GLY A 119 -12.26 0.43 4.69
N ASN A 120 -12.32 -0.38 5.73
CA ASN A 120 -13.43 -0.43 6.70
C ASN A 120 -12.97 -0.31 8.16
N LYS A 121 -11.77 0.17 8.39
CA LYS A 121 -11.19 0.34 9.73
C LYS A 121 -10.62 1.74 9.88
N LEU A 122 -10.74 2.29 11.08
CA LEU A 122 -10.07 3.51 11.50
C LEU A 122 -8.63 3.19 11.95
N ILE A 123 -7.76 4.17 11.82
CA ILE A 123 -6.38 4.10 12.33
C ILE A 123 -6.41 4.11 13.85
N ARG A 124 -5.75 3.14 14.48
CA ARG A 124 -5.70 3.01 15.94
C ARG A 124 -4.72 4.01 16.55
N ASN A 125 -5.07 4.51 17.74
CA ASN A 125 -4.23 5.49 18.48
C ASN A 125 -3.83 6.69 17.60
N TYR A 126 -4.80 7.21 16.83
CA TYR A 126 -4.67 8.35 15.93
C TYR A 126 -5.64 9.43 16.40
N THR A 127 -5.12 10.57 16.79
CA THR A 127 -5.86 11.62 17.50
C THR A 127 -6.56 12.63 16.58
N TYR A 128 -6.22 12.62 15.30
CA TYR A 128 -6.79 13.53 14.32
C TYR A 128 -8.14 13.03 13.78
N PRO A 129 -9.00 13.95 13.28
CA PRO A 129 -10.25 13.57 12.62
C PRO A 129 -10.02 12.57 11.47
N GLN A 130 -10.78 11.49 11.45
CA GLN A 130 -10.65 10.46 10.43
C GLN A 130 -11.98 9.80 10.06
N LYS A 131 -12.07 9.33 8.81
CA LYS A 131 -13.23 8.62 8.27
C LYS A 131 -12.74 7.48 7.38
N PHE A 132 -13.20 6.25 7.60
CA PHE A 132 -12.94 5.18 6.66
C PHE A 132 -13.85 5.27 5.45
N ILE A 133 -13.31 4.93 4.26
CA ILE A 133 -14.02 4.95 2.99
C ILE A 133 -13.87 3.57 2.34
N ILE A 134 -14.97 2.81 2.28
CA ILE A 134 -14.97 1.50 1.62
C ILE A 134 -14.75 1.69 0.12
N LYS A 135 -13.72 1.05 -0.45
CA LYS A 135 -13.25 1.23 -1.83
C LYS A 135 -12.93 2.70 -2.10
N GLY A 136 -12.18 3.31 -1.19
CA GLY A 136 -11.86 4.73 -1.21
C GLY A 136 -11.00 5.11 -2.41
N ASP A 137 -10.15 4.20 -2.90
CA ASP A 137 -9.35 4.33 -4.11
C ASP A 137 -10.20 4.61 -5.38
N GLY A 138 -11.47 4.24 -5.38
CA GLY A 138 -12.44 4.57 -6.44
C GLY A 138 -13.33 5.77 -6.13
N LYS A 139 -13.12 6.48 -5.01
CA LYS A 139 -14.01 7.56 -4.56
C LYS A 139 -13.29 8.87 -4.24
N SER A 140 -12.07 8.80 -3.74
CA SER A 140 -11.24 9.92 -3.30
C SER A 140 -9.96 10.00 -4.11
N ALA A 141 -9.63 11.18 -4.64
CA ALA A 141 -8.40 11.41 -5.37
C ALA A 141 -7.16 11.22 -4.49
N SER A 142 -7.22 11.68 -3.26
CA SER A 142 -6.13 11.56 -2.29
C SER A 142 -5.88 10.10 -1.90
N ILE A 143 -6.95 9.28 -1.70
CA ILE A 143 -6.81 7.83 -1.44
C ILE A 143 -6.28 7.12 -2.68
N ALA A 144 -6.82 7.40 -3.87
CA ALA A 144 -6.37 6.80 -5.13
C ALA A 144 -4.88 7.08 -5.40
N ALA A 145 -4.44 8.30 -5.12
CA ALA A 145 -3.04 8.68 -5.23
C ALA A 145 -2.17 7.93 -4.21
N ALA A 146 -2.60 7.82 -2.95
CA ALA A 146 -1.92 7.03 -1.93
C ALA A 146 -1.79 5.56 -2.33
N SER A 147 -2.86 4.96 -2.88
CA SER A 147 -2.85 3.59 -3.42
C SER A 147 -1.75 3.38 -4.47
N ILE A 148 -1.61 4.32 -5.41
CA ILE A 148 -0.54 4.27 -6.43
C ILE A 148 0.83 4.38 -5.79
N LEU A 149 1.04 5.33 -4.87
CA LEU A 149 2.33 5.50 -4.19
C LEU A 149 2.73 4.24 -3.43
N ALA A 150 1.83 3.68 -2.63
CA ALA A 150 2.07 2.47 -1.88
C ALA A 150 2.37 1.27 -2.80
N LYS A 151 1.56 1.09 -3.85
CA LYS A 151 1.70 -0.04 -4.79
C LYS A 151 3.00 0.03 -5.58
N VAL A 152 3.33 1.17 -6.19
CA VAL A 152 4.53 1.30 -7.01
C VAL A 152 5.80 1.19 -6.16
N SER A 153 5.80 1.79 -4.97
CA SER A 153 6.94 1.69 -4.03
C SER A 153 7.18 0.24 -3.62
N ARG A 154 6.10 -0.49 -3.29
CA ARG A 154 6.20 -1.91 -2.97
C ARG A 154 6.67 -2.75 -4.16
N ASP A 155 6.18 -2.50 -5.36
CA ASP A 155 6.60 -3.24 -6.55
C ASP A 155 8.10 -3.04 -6.84
N ARG A 156 8.61 -1.81 -6.70
CA ARG A 156 10.06 -1.50 -6.80
C ARG A 156 10.86 -2.24 -5.74
N TYR A 157 10.40 -2.25 -4.49
CA TYR A 157 11.01 -2.99 -3.39
C TYR A 157 11.07 -4.49 -3.68
N MET A 158 9.98 -5.12 -4.12
CA MET A 158 9.94 -6.54 -4.45
C MET A 158 10.83 -6.89 -5.65
N THR A 159 10.94 -5.99 -6.64
CA THR A 159 11.87 -6.15 -7.77
C THR A 159 13.32 -6.17 -7.27
N LYS A 160 13.70 -5.22 -6.41
CA LYS A 160 15.04 -5.17 -5.82
C LYS A 160 15.34 -6.43 -4.98
N LEU A 161 14.39 -6.89 -4.17
CA LEU A 161 14.55 -8.14 -3.42
C LEU A 161 14.70 -9.36 -4.33
N SER A 162 14.08 -9.36 -5.51
CA SER A 162 14.20 -10.44 -6.48
C SER A 162 15.59 -10.53 -7.12
N GLU A 163 16.36 -9.44 -7.13
CA GLU A 163 17.76 -9.45 -7.57
C GLU A 163 18.64 -10.14 -6.53
N GLU A 164 18.35 -9.96 -5.24
CA GLU A 164 19.07 -10.57 -4.12
C GLU A 164 18.65 -12.04 -3.88
N TYR A 165 17.37 -12.36 -4.13
CA TYR A 165 16.76 -13.68 -3.93
C TYR A 165 16.04 -14.17 -5.21
N PRO A 166 16.75 -14.41 -6.33
CA PRO A 166 16.13 -14.71 -7.62
C PRO A 166 15.33 -16.02 -7.63
N GLN A 167 15.64 -16.96 -6.73
CA GLN A 167 14.98 -18.26 -6.64
C GLN A 167 13.49 -18.19 -6.30
N TYR A 168 13.00 -17.10 -5.66
CA TYR A 168 11.60 -16.96 -5.27
C TYR A 168 10.72 -16.26 -6.32
N GLY A 169 11.32 -15.69 -7.38
CA GLY A 169 10.58 -15.07 -8.49
C GLY A 169 9.73 -13.86 -8.10
N TRP A 170 10.14 -13.09 -7.09
CA TRP A 170 9.35 -11.97 -6.53
C TRP A 170 9.12 -10.81 -7.49
N ASN A 171 9.93 -10.67 -8.53
CA ASN A 171 9.70 -9.72 -9.63
C ASN A 171 8.45 -10.05 -10.45
N LYS A 172 7.98 -11.31 -10.43
CA LYS A 172 6.79 -11.79 -11.14
C LYS A 172 5.59 -11.95 -10.20
N ASN A 173 5.82 -12.62 -9.06
CA ASN A 173 4.74 -12.96 -8.13
C ASN A 173 4.51 -11.92 -7.02
N ALA A 174 5.37 -10.89 -6.91
CA ALA A 174 5.31 -9.83 -5.89
C ALA A 174 5.13 -10.36 -4.44
N GLY A 175 5.63 -11.57 -4.16
CA GLY A 175 5.55 -12.25 -2.87
C GLY A 175 4.26 -13.03 -2.61
N TYR A 176 3.34 -13.10 -3.58
CA TYR A 176 2.15 -13.97 -3.47
C TYR A 176 2.53 -15.43 -3.61
N LEU A 177 1.77 -16.30 -2.93
CA LEU A 177 1.97 -17.76 -2.93
C LEU A 177 1.45 -18.40 -4.23
N THR A 178 2.19 -18.20 -5.32
CA THR A 178 2.00 -18.98 -6.56
C THR A 178 2.58 -20.38 -6.40
N ALA A 179 2.24 -21.31 -7.28
CA ALA A 179 2.78 -22.65 -7.25
C ALA A 179 4.34 -22.65 -7.34
N GLU A 180 4.90 -21.77 -8.19
CA GLU A 180 6.34 -21.59 -8.32
C GLU A 180 6.98 -21.07 -7.03
N HIS A 181 6.32 -20.10 -6.34
CA HIS A 181 6.82 -19.55 -5.08
C HIS A 181 6.79 -20.60 -3.98
N LEU A 182 5.71 -21.38 -3.86
CA LEU A 182 5.64 -22.50 -2.90
C LEU A 182 6.72 -23.54 -3.18
N LYS A 183 6.92 -23.95 -4.45
CA LYS A 183 7.99 -24.88 -4.84
C LYS A 183 9.38 -24.33 -4.48
N ALA A 184 9.61 -23.04 -4.67
CA ALA A 184 10.87 -22.40 -4.29
C ALA A 184 11.07 -22.42 -2.77
N ILE A 185 10.02 -22.17 -1.98
CA ILE A 185 10.06 -22.28 -0.52
C ILE A 185 10.38 -23.72 -0.07
N ASP A 186 9.76 -24.71 -0.71
CA ASP A 186 10.01 -26.12 -0.41
C ASP A 186 11.43 -26.55 -0.73
N THR A 187 12.05 -25.94 -1.75
CA THR A 187 13.42 -26.29 -2.20
C THR A 187 14.49 -25.53 -1.43
N TYR A 188 14.30 -24.22 -1.20
CA TYR A 188 15.34 -23.32 -0.67
C TYR A 188 15.07 -22.83 0.75
N GLY A 189 13.92 -23.20 1.34
CA GLY A 189 13.51 -22.73 2.65
C GLY A 189 12.95 -21.29 2.63
N LEU A 190 12.82 -20.72 3.82
CA LEU A 190 12.39 -19.32 4.00
C LEU A 190 13.58 -18.37 4.06
N SER A 191 13.46 -17.21 3.44
CA SER A 191 14.34 -16.07 3.70
C SER A 191 13.80 -15.22 4.86
N LYS A 192 14.58 -14.26 5.33
CA LYS A 192 14.16 -13.26 6.33
C LYS A 192 12.99 -12.37 5.88
N TYR A 193 12.72 -12.32 4.58
CA TYR A 193 11.64 -11.53 4.00
C TYR A 193 10.32 -12.30 3.85
N HIS A 194 10.27 -13.60 4.16
CA HIS A 194 9.02 -14.34 4.23
C HIS A 194 8.28 -14.05 5.53
N ARG A 195 6.94 -14.20 5.47
CA ARG A 195 6.03 -14.07 6.61
C ARG A 195 5.58 -15.47 7.05
N PRO A 196 6.24 -16.10 8.03
CA PRO A 196 5.94 -17.49 8.45
C PRO A 196 4.48 -17.69 8.85
N SER A 197 3.85 -16.68 9.46
CA SER A 197 2.44 -16.75 9.85
C SER A 197 1.48 -16.97 8.67
N PHE A 198 1.85 -16.53 7.46
CA PHE A 198 1.05 -16.70 6.23
C PHE A 198 1.21 -18.10 5.61
N LEU A 199 2.24 -18.83 6.00
CA LEU A 199 2.61 -20.15 5.47
C LEU A 199 2.16 -21.32 6.35
N ARG A 200 1.54 -21.06 7.50
CA ARG A 200 1.14 -22.12 8.45
C ARG A 200 0.35 -23.24 7.79
N LYS A 201 -0.67 -22.92 7.01
CA LYS A 201 -1.51 -23.92 6.31
C LYS A 201 -0.70 -24.76 5.31
N HIS A 202 0.29 -24.17 4.63
CA HIS A 202 1.15 -24.89 3.71
C HIS A 202 2.00 -25.93 4.46
N PHE A 203 2.67 -25.56 5.53
CA PHE A 203 3.50 -26.46 6.32
C PHE A 203 2.69 -27.51 7.10
N GLU A 204 1.50 -27.16 7.58
CA GLU A 204 0.59 -28.13 8.20
C GLU A 204 0.17 -29.23 7.21
N LYS A 205 -0.16 -28.86 5.97
CA LYS A 205 -0.49 -29.82 4.89
C LYS A 205 0.68 -30.72 4.55
N GLN A 206 1.91 -30.18 4.46
CA GLN A 206 3.11 -31.01 4.21
C GLN A 206 3.35 -32.02 5.32
N LYS A 207 3.24 -31.63 6.59
CA LYS A 207 3.37 -32.55 7.72
C LYS A 207 2.36 -33.69 7.67
N GLN A 208 1.13 -33.45 7.24
CA GLN A 208 0.12 -34.50 7.08
C GLN A 208 0.49 -35.49 5.97
N LEU A 209 1.09 -35.03 4.86
CA LEU A 209 1.50 -35.89 3.74
C LEU A 209 2.73 -36.76 4.04
N THR A 210 3.56 -36.37 5.01
CA THR A 210 4.75 -37.14 5.42
C THR A 210 4.45 -38.17 6.51
N LEU A 211 3.23 -38.23 7.03
CA LEU A 211 2.81 -39.21 8.05
C LEU A 211 2.18 -40.49 7.43
N PHE A 212 2.07 -40.52 6.12
CA PHE A 212 1.58 -41.68 5.34
C PHE A 212 2.66 -42.11 4.33
#